data_88403f0f2dd4204e24b7f6de1c38ab4c
#
_entry.id   88403f0f2dd4204e24b7f6de1c38ab4c
#
_cell.length_a   1.000
_cell.length_b   1.000
_cell.length_c   1.000
_cell.angle_alpha   90.00
_cell.angle_beta   90.00
_cell.angle_gamma   90.00
#
_symmetry.space_group_name_H-M   'P 1'
#
loop_
_entity.id
_entity.type
_entity.pdbx_description
1 polymer ?
#
loop_
_entity_poly.entity_id
_entity_poly.type
_entity_poly.pdbx_seq_one_letter_code
_entity_poly.pdbx_strand_id
1 'polypeptide(L)'
;MPMPKQRILLSVLVLLSLGLIVLFLMLPKHPASKEVAATTMNPDSLKLQQAVELVNGTNPMAGITMLREMVAEDSTNADAHYYLGLFSVKSGQLDKAIARFEKVIALRPDDIKYQVEVGYQFMVMDTVSLALQCFERGLQLDSTDNNSLFFSAQALQQLNRPAEAKQRYEALLRHNNDEVVVAKVKEFIDTLNIQLTQQNNALR
;
A
#
# COMPACT_ATOMS: atom_id res chain seq x y z
N MET A 1 3.17 -11.65 -38.99
CA MET A 1 3.73 -10.33 -38.63
C MET A 1 3.98 -10.33 -37.13
N PRO A 2 5.20 -10.14 -36.62
CA PRO A 2 5.47 -10.08 -35.21
C PRO A 2 4.87 -8.81 -34.63
N MET A 3 4.18 -8.93 -33.49
CA MET A 3 3.61 -7.78 -32.79
C MET A 3 4.71 -6.83 -32.30
N PRO A 4 4.54 -5.51 -32.41
CA PRO A 4 5.55 -4.55 -32.00
C PRO A 4 5.80 -4.65 -30.50
N LYS A 5 7.07 -4.64 -30.09
CA LYS A 5 7.53 -4.79 -28.70
C LYS A 5 6.80 -3.89 -27.69
N GLN A 6 6.35 -2.70 -28.12
CA GLN A 6 5.54 -1.78 -27.31
C GLN A 6 4.16 -2.33 -26.92
N ARG A 7 3.51 -3.12 -27.82
CA ARG A 7 2.20 -3.72 -27.51
C ARG A 7 2.33 -4.89 -26.53
N ILE A 8 3.44 -5.61 -26.59
CA ILE A 8 3.74 -6.68 -25.62
C ILE A 8 4.01 -6.07 -24.25
N LEU A 9 4.76 -4.97 -24.19
CA LEU A 9 5.04 -4.26 -22.92
C LEU A 9 3.76 -3.71 -22.28
N LEU A 10 2.87 -3.12 -23.08
CA LEU A 10 1.58 -2.60 -22.60
C LEU A 10 0.66 -3.72 -22.09
N SER A 11 0.61 -4.86 -22.77
CA SER A 11 -0.22 -5.99 -22.32
C SER A 11 0.33 -6.62 -21.03
N VAL A 12 1.64 -6.68 -20.85
CA VAL A 12 2.28 -7.14 -19.61
C VAL A 12 1.97 -6.17 -18.45
N LEU A 13 2.03 -4.86 -18.67
CA LEU A 13 1.66 -3.84 -17.68
C LEU A 13 0.19 -3.92 -17.26
N VAL A 14 -0.72 -4.13 -18.23
CA VAL A 14 -2.17 -4.28 -17.95
C VAL A 14 -2.45 -5.58 -17.19
N LEU A 15 -1.78 -6.67 -17.52
CA LEU A 15 -1.93 -7.93 -16.79
C LEU A 15 -1.35 -7.85 -15.38
N LEU A 16 -0.24 -7.13 -15.18
CA LEU A 16 0.33 -6.86 -13.86
C LEU A 16 -0.63 -6.00 -13.00
N SER A 17 -1.27 -4.97 -13.57
CA SER A 17 -2.22 -4.13 -12.84
C SER A 17 -3.51 -4.89 -12.48
N LEU A 18 -4.04 -5.74 -13.36
CA LEU A 18 -5.19 -6.60 -13.05
C LEU A 18 -4.83 -7.66 -11.97
N GLY A 19 -3.63 -8.24 -12.01
CA GLY A 19 -3.14 -9.15 -11.00
C GLY A 19 -3.05 -8.50 -9.61
N LEU A 20 -2.64 -7.23 -9.56
CA LEU A 20 -2.58 -6.42 -8.34
C LEU A 20 -3.97 -6.20 -7.71
N ILE A 21 -4.97 -5.88 -8.53
CA ILE A 21 -6.35 -5.68 -8.07
C ILE A 21 -6.95 -6.99 -7.52
N VAL A 22 -6.71 -8.11 -8.21
CA VAL A 22 -7.23 -9.41 -7.76
C VAL A 22 -6.57 -9.86 -6.47
N LEU A 23 -5.25 -9.64 -6.32
CA LEU A 23 -4.54 -10.00 -5.09
C LEU A 23 -4.97 -9.12 -3.91
N PHE A 24 -5.19 -7.81 -4.12
CA PHE A 24 -5.74 -6.91 -3.10
C PHE A 24 -7.15 -7.32 -2.65
N LEU A 25 -7.96 -7.88 -3.56
CA LEU A 25 -9.28 -8.42 -3.24
C LEU A 25 -9.22 -9.79 -2.52
N MET A 26 -8.11 -10.52 -2.68
CA MET A 26 -7.89 -11.85 -2.09
C MET A 26 -6.99 -11.84 -0.85
N LEU A 27 -6.24 -10.75 -0.58
CA LEU A 27 -5.61 -10.61 0.73
C LEU A 27 -6.69 -10.72 1.80
N PRO A 28 -6.50 -11.51 2.85
CA PRO A 28 -7.48 -11.68 3.89
C PRO A 28 -7.85 -10.28 4.39
N LYS A 29 -9.05 -9.82 4.01
CA LYS A 29 -9.67 -8.69 4.68
C LYS A 29 -9.56 -9.03 6.14
N HIS A 30 -8.89 -8.18 6.93
CA HIS A 30 -8.71 -8.38 8.36
C HIS A 30 -9.89 -9.15 8.92
N PRO A 31 -9.69 -10.23 9.70
CA PRO A 31 -10.80 -11.01 10.19
C PRO A 31 -11.81 -10.01 10.74
N ALA A 32 -13.03 -10.08 10.22
CA ALA A 32 -14.11 -9.21 10.68
C ALA A 32 -14.00 -9.24 12.19
N SER A 33 -13.67 -8.09 12.78
CA SER A 33 -13.50 -7.96 14.21
C SER A 33 -14.71 -8.67 14.82
N LYS A 34 -14.44 -9.78 15.52
CA LYS A 34 -15.46 -10.43 16.36
C LYS A 34 -16.18 -9.27 17.03
N GLU A 35 -17.51 -9.28 16.99
CA GLU A 35 -18.36 -8.38 17.75
C GLU A 35 -17.69 -8.09 19.10
N VAL A 36 -16.94 -6.99 19.14
CA VAL A 36 -16.45 -6.46 20.41
C VAL A 36 -17.71 -5.93 21.03
N ALA A 37 -18.11 -6.58 22.11
CA ALA A 37 -19.17 -6.16 22.99
C ALA A 37 -19.25 -4.64 23.04
N ALA A 38 -20.44 -4.07 22.99
CA ALA A 38 -20.76 -2.65 22.99
C ALA A 38 -19.91 -1.85 24.02
N THR A 39 -18.65 -1.69 23.71
CA THR A 39 -17.74 -0.78 24.38
C THR A 39 -18.12 0.58 23.83
N THR A 40 -18.51 1.50 24.68
CA THR A 40 -18.83 2.89 24.39
C THR A 40 -17.84 3.42 23.38
N MET A 41 -18.27 3.52 22.09
CA MET A 41 -17.41 4.04 21.03
C MET A 41 -16.95 5.44 21.46
N ASN A 42 -15.65 5.66 21.42
CA ASN A 42 -15.09 6.98 21.66
C ASN A 42 -15.80 7.98 20.70
N PRO A 43 -16.29 9.12 21.19
CA PRO A 43 -16.96 10.14 20.35
C PRO A 43 -16.16 10.49 19.10
N ASP A 44 -14.82 10.52 19.18
CA ASP A 44 -13.93 10.81 18.06
C ASP A 44 -13.96 9.71 17.00
N SER A 45 -14.06 8.44 17.39
CA SER A 45 -14.16 7.34 16.43
C SER A 45 -15.51 7.33 15.71
N LEU A 46 -16.60 7.73 16.36
CA LEU A 46 -17.92 7.93 15.71
C LEU A 46 -17.89 9.11 14.75
N LYS A 47 -17.29 10.24 15.14
CA LYS A 47 -17.12 11.43 14.31
C LYS A 47 -16.29 11.09 13.07
N LEU A 48 -15.20 10.32 13.23
CA LEU A 48 -14.36 9.85 12.13
C LEU A 48 -15.14 8.95 11.17
N GLN A 49 -15.86 7.94 11.69
CA GLN A 49 -16.65 7.03 10.86
C GLN A 49 -17.69 7.80 10.05
N GLN A 50 -18.43 8.72 10.68
CA GLN A 50 -19.40 9.56 9.99
C GLN A 50 -18.76 10.43 8.90
N ALA A 51 -17.61 11.03 9.18
CA ALA A 51 -16.87 11.81 8.21
C ALA A 51 -16.46 10.97 7.00
N VAL A 52 -15.95 9.74 7.22
CA VAL A 52 -15.53 8.81 6.17
C VAL A 52 -16.72 8.34 5.34
N GLU A 53 -17.86 8.04 5.96
CA GLU A 53 -19.10 7.69 5.26
C GLU A 53 -19.57 8.83 4.35
N LEU A 54 -19.53 10.08 4.82
CA LEU A 54 -19.88 11.25 4.02
C LEU A 54 -18.89 11.47 2.86
N VAL A 55 -17.57 11.29 3.08
CA VAL A 55 -16.54 11.42 2.02
C VAL A 55 -16.77 10.40 0.90
N ASN A 56 -17.18 9.19 1.24
CA ASN A 56 -17.41 8.11 0.27
C ASN A 56 -18.86 8.08 -0.27
N GLY A 57 -19.74 8.85 0.31
CA GLY A 57 -21.17 8.88 -0.01
C GLY A 57 -21.57 10.06 -0.89
N THR A 58 -22.77 10.57 -0.63
CA THR A 58 -23.42 11.60 -1.44
C THR A 58 -23.00 13.04 -1.09
N ASN A 59 -22.27 13.25 0.01
CA ASN A 59 -21.87 14.58 0.46
C ASN A 59 -20.38 14.64 0.86
N PRO A 60 -19.44 14.45 -0.07
CA PRO A 60 -18.02 14.42 0.23
C PRO A 60 -17.50 15.69 0.91
N MET A 61 -18.03 16.86 0.54
CA MET A 61 -17.59 18.13 1.12
C MET A 61 -17.92 18.25 2.60
N ALA A 62 -19.06 17.74 3.06
CA ALA A 62 -19.38 17.72 4.48
C ALA A 62 -18.40 16.84 5.27
N GLY A 63 -18.09 15.64 4.74
CA GLY A 63 -17.11 14.75 5.36
C GLY A 63 -15.71 15.37 5.44
N ILE A 64 -15.26 16.05 4.38
CA ILE A 64 -13.98 16.77 4.36
C ILE A 64 -13.97 17.91 5.40
N THR A 65 -15.07 18.63 5.54
CA THR A 65 -15.18 19.67 6.55
C THR A 65 -15.05 19.09 7.96
N MET A 66 -15.74 18.00 8.24
CA MET A 66 -15.61 17.30 9.53
C MET A 66 -14.18 16.83 9.80
N LEU A 67 -13.50 16.24 8.81
CA LEU A 67 -12.10 15.81 8.97
C LEU A 67 -11.17 17.00 9.24
N ARG A 68 -11.41 18.15 8.60
CA ARG A 68 -10.64 19.38 8.86
C ARG A 68 -10.88 19.93 10.26
N GLU A 69 -12.12 19.90 10.74
CA GLU A 69 -12.46 20.28 12.10
C GLU A 69 -11.77 19.35 13.11
N MET A 70 -11.76 18.03 12.89
CA MET A 70 -11.04 17.09 13.74
C MET A 70 -9.54 17.41 13.81
N VAL A 71 -8.90 17.74 12.67
CA VAL A 71 -7.49 18.18 12.66
C VAL A 71 -7.28 19.53 13.35
N ALA A 72 -8.26 20.43 13.30
CA ALA A 72 -8.20 21.71 13.98
C ALA A 72 -8.36 21.58 15.50
N GLU A 73 -9.21 20.64 15.94
CA GLU A 73 -9.41 20.28 17.35
C GLU A 73 -8.20 19.52 17.92
N ASP A 74 -7.68 18.54 17.14
CA ASP A 74 -6.48 17.77 17.46
C ASP A 74 -5.57 17.61 16.24
N SER A 75 -4.52 18.40 16.18
CA SER A 75 -3.51 18.35 15.11
C SER A 75 -2.68 17.06 15.08
N THR A 76 -2.81 16.20 16.09
CA THR A 76 -2.15 14.89 16.20
C THR A 76 -3.05 13.73 15.79
N ASN A 77 -4.26 14.00 15.34
CA ASN A 77 -5.20 13.00 14.86
C ASN A 77 -4.73 12.41 13.51
N ALA A 78 -3.98 11.32 13.61
CA ALA A 78 -3.39 10.64 12.45
C ALA A 78 -4.45 10.11 11.48
N ASP A 79 -5.58 9.59 11.99
CA ASP A 79 -6.68 9.09 11.17
C ASP A 79 -7.28 10.21 10.30
N ALA A 80 -7.57 11.37 10.89
CA ALA A 80 -8.13 12.50 10.15
C ALA A 80 -7.13 13.01 9.08
N HIS A 81 -5.83 13.06 9.38
CA HIS A 81 -4.81 13.35 8.40
C HIS A 81 -4.78 12.32 7.27
N TYR A 82 -4.86 11.03 7.59
CA TYR A 82 -4.85 9.94 6.61
C TYR A 82 -6.02 10.07 5.63
N TYR A 83 -7.25 10.24 6.12
CA TYR A 83 -8.42 10.37 5.25
C TYR A 83 -8.42 11.67 4.42
N LEU A 84 -7.90 12.77 4.96
CA LEU A 84 -7.67 13.99 4.15
C LEU A 84 -6.60 13.76 3.08
N GLY A 85 -5.60 12.94 3.35
CA GLY A 85 -4.61 12.49 2.37
C GLY A 85 -5.26 11.69 1.25
N LEU A 86 -6.06 10.67 1.58
CA LEU A 86 -6.81 9.86 0.60
C LEU A 86 -7.70 10.72 -0.30
N PHE A 87 -8.40 11.70 0.29
CA PHE A 87 -9.19 12.63 -0.51
C PHE A 87 -8.32 13.47 -1.44
N SER A 88 -7.14 13.90 -0.99
CA SER A 88 -6.20 14.65 -1.81
C SER A 88 -5.69 13.83 -2.99
N VAL A 89 -5.42 12.53 -2.80
CA VAL A 89 -5.10 11.60 -3.91
C VAL A 89 -6.25 11.54 -4.91
N LYS A 90 -7.48 11.28 -4.42
CA LYS A 90 -8.68 11.18 -5.26
C LYS A 90 -8.97 12.43 -6.06
N SER A 91 -8.61 13.62 -5.54
CA SER A 91 -8.80 14.92 -6.20
C SER A 91 -7.58 15.38 -7.01
N GLY A 92 -6.54 14.56 -7.14
CA GLY A 92 -5.33 14.86 -7.88
C GLY A 92 -4.40 15.90 -7.22
N GLN A 93 -4.62 16.22 -5.94
CA GLN A 93 -3.81 17.18 -5.18
C GLN A 93 -2.62 16.47 -4.52
N LEU A 94 -1.71 15.93 -5.35
CA LEU A 94 -0.68 14.98 -4.89
C LEU A 94 0.27 15.59 -3.86
N ASP A 95 0.68 16.85 -3.99
CA ASP A 95 1.56 17.52 -3.02
C ASP A 95 0.90 17.58 -1.62
N LYS A 96 -0.41 17.87 -1.58
CA LYS A 96 -1.15 17.88 -0.33
C LYS A 96 -1.32 16.48 0.25
N ALA A 97 -1.50 15.48 -0.61
CA ALA A 97 -1.57 14.08 -0.18
C ALA A 97 -0.25 13.65 0.48
N ILE A 98 0.89 13.92 -0.17
CA ILE A 98 2.23 13.64 0.36
C ILE A 98 2.41 14.28 1.73
N ALA A 99 2.18 15.59 1.84
CA ALA A 99 2.33 16.31 3.11
C ALA A 99 1.44 15.73 4.23
N ARG A 100 0.23 15.26 3.90
CA ARG A 100 -0.66 14.61 4.86
C ARG A 100 -0.16 13.25 5.30
N PHE A 101 0.32 12.43 4.36
CA PHE A 101 0.85 11.10 4.68
C PHE A 101 2.19 11.16 5.43
N GLU A 102 3.07 12.09 5.09
CA GLU A 102 4.28 12.36 5.89
C GLU A 102 3.91 12.74 7.34
N LYS A 103 2.85 13.54 7.53
CA LYS A 103 2.36 13.85 8.87
C LYS A 103 1.85 12.60 9.60
N VAL A 104 1.14 11.69 8.91
CA VAL A 104 0.65 10.43 9.49
C VAL A 104 1.81 9.57 10.00
N ILE A 105 2.82 9.31 9.17
CA ILE A 105 3.97 8.47 9.57
C ILE A 105 4.83 9.14 10.65
N ALA A 106 4.90 10.48 10.69
CA ALA A 106 5.56 11.21 11.76
C ALA A 106 4.81 11.13 13.10
N LEU A 107 3.47 11.08 13.08
CA LEU A 107 2.63 10.92 14.27
C LEU A 107 2.57 9.48 14.77
N ARG A 108 2.76 8.51 13.89
CA ARG A 108 2.66 7.06 14.14
C ARG A 108 3.87 6.31 13.60
N PRO A 109 5.09 6.64 14.02
CA PRO A 109 6.32 6.06 13.43
C PRO A 109 6.47 4.56 13.69
N ASP A 110 5.86 4.04 14.74
CA ASP A 110 5.98 2.65 15.20
C ASP A 110 4.68 1.84 14.95
N ASP A 111 3.77 2.36 14.15
CA ASP A 111 2.54 1.67 13.76
C ASP A 111 2.69 1.08 12.35
N ILE A 112 2.90 -0.24 12.27
CA ILE A 112 3.09 -0.97 11.01
C ILE A 112 1.91 -0.76 10.06
N LYS A 113 0.70 -0.68 10.58
CA LYS A 113 -0.49 -0.45 9.77
C LYS A 113 -0.36 0.84 8.97
N TYR A 114 0.00 1.96 9.64
CA TYR A 114 0.18 3.22 8.94
C TYR A 114 1.38 3.20 7.99
N GLN A 115 2.47 2.53 8.36
CA GLN A 115 3.61 2.38 7.44
C GLN A 115 3.17 1.67 6.15
N VAL A 116 2.42 0.59 6.24
CA VAL A 116 1.93 -0.16 5.07
C VAL A 116 0.90 0.64 4.28
N GLU A 117 -0.11 1.21 4.95
CA GLU A 117 -1.20 1.94 4.27
C GLU A 117 -0.69 3.20 3.56
N VAL A 118 0.17 3.99 4.22
CA VAL A 118 0.77 5.19 3.61
C VAL A 118 1.75 4.81 2.51
N GLY A 119 2.57 3.78 2.72
CA GLY A 119 3.47 3.26 1.69
C GLY A 119 2.70 2.85 0.42
N TYR A 120 1.56 2.18 0.59
CA TYR A 120 0.69 1.84 -0.54
C TYR A 120 0.17 3.09 -1.27
N GLN A 121 -0.23 4.15 -0.55
CA GLN A 121 -0.66 5.40 -1.19
C GLN A 121 0.49 6.08 -1.96
N PHE A 122 1.71 6.01 -1.45
CA PHE A 122 2.89 6.49 -2.18
C PHE A 122 3.14 5.70 -3.47
N MET A 123 2.88 4.38 -3.49
CA MET A 123 2.92 3.59 -4.73
C MET A 123 1.84 4.04 -5.72
N VAL A 124 0.61 4.28 -5.25
CA VAL A 124 -0.49 4.77 -6.09
C VAL A 124 -0.16 6.12 -6.73
N MET A 125 0.59 6.97 -6.03
CA MET A 125 1.04 8.28 -6.52
C MET A 125 2.35 8.23 -7.32
N ASP A 126 2.87 7.05 -7.65
CA ASP A 126 4.16 6.83 -8.33
C ASP A 126 5.38 7.41 -7.58
N THR A 127 5.25 7.64 -6.28
CA THR A 127 6.34 8.06 -5.39
C THR A 127 7.00 6.85 -4.72
N VAL A 128 7.46 5.92 -5.55
CA VAL A 128 7.87 4.56 -5.15
C VAL A 128 9.02 4.56 -4.13
N SER A 129 9.90 5.54 -4.19
CA SER A 129 11.01 5.66 -3.21
C SER A 129 10.50 5.96 -1.79
N LEU A 130 9.46 6.79 -1.65
CA LEU A 130 8.81 7.06 -0.37
C LEU A 130 8.03 5.83 0.12
N ALA A 131 7.37 5.13 -0.80
CA ALA A 131 6.69 3.88 -0.49
C ALA A 131 7.66 2.84 0.09
N LEU A 132 8.81 2.64 -0.56
CA LEU A 132 9.83 1.70 -0.08
C LEU A 132 10.31 2.06 1.33
N GLN A 133 10.56 3.34 1.64
CA GLN A 133 10.94 3.77 2.99
C GLN A 133 9.91 3.38 4.05
N CYS A 134 8.62 3.56 3.75
CA CYS A 134 7.54 3.15 4.65
C CYS A 134 7.56 1.63 4.88
N PHE A 135 7.65 0.82 3.83
CA PHE A 135 7.68 -0.64 3.97
C PHE A 135 8.94 -1.13 4.69
N GLU A 136 10.10 -0.51 4.43
CA GLU A 136 11.32 -0.81 5.16
C GLU A 136 11.20 -0.46 6.65
N ARG A 137 10.51 0.63 7.00
CA ARG A 137 10.21 0.94 8.38
C ARG A 137 9.28 -0.12 9.00
N GLY A 138 8.25 -0.57 8.27
CA GLY A 138 7.41 -1.70 8.69
C GLY A 138 8.24 -2.96 8.99
N LEU A 139 9.20 -3.29 8.13
CA LEU A 139 10.10 -4.45 8.33
C LEU A 139 11.11 -4.27 9.48
N GLN A 140 11.46 -3.04 9.83
CA GLN A 140 12.26 -2.76 11.04
C GLN A 140 11.46 -3.03 12.32
N LEU A 141 10.15 -2.80 12.30
CA LEU A 141 9.25 -3.04 13.42
C LEU A 141 8.89 -4.53 13.55
N ASP A 142 8.56 -5.16 12.42
CA ASP A 142 8.34 -6.60 12.30
C ASP A 142 8.91 -7.13 10.97
N SER A 143 10.04 -7.80 11.06
CA SER A 143 10.74 -8.36 9.88
C SER A 143 9.97 -9.47 9.16
N THR A 144 8.86 -9.93 9.75
CA THR A 144 8.00 -11.00 9.21
C THR A 144 6.65 -10.48 8.71
N ASP A 145 6.39 -9.15 8.81
CA ASP A 145 5.14 -8.59 8.32
C ASP A 145 4.95 -8.86 6.82
N ASN A 146 3.93 -9.65 6.51
CA ASN A 146 3.65 -10.12 5.16
C ASN A 146 3.36 -8.97 4.18
N ASN A 147 2.67 -7.92 4.64
CA ASN A 147 2.34 -6.78 3.79
C ASN A 147 3.59 -5.96 3.46
N SER A 148 4.41 -5.67 4.46
CA SER A 148 5.67 -4.95 4.27
C SER A 148 6.63 -5.73 3.37
N LEU A 149 6.74 -7.06 3.54
CA LEU A 149 7.54 -7.92 2.65
C LEU A 149 7.03 -7.88 1.21
N PHE A 150 5.72 -8.03 1.02
CA PHE A 150 5.10 -8.07 -0.29
C PHE A 150 5.22 -6.73 -1.02
N PHE A 151 4.80 -5.64 -0.38
CA PHE A 151 4.80 -4.32 -1.01
C PHE A 151 6.21 -3.74 -1.19
N SER A 152 7.17 -4.04 -0.29
CA SER A 152 8.58 -3.67 -0.52
C SER A 152 9.16 -4.40 -1.73
N ALA A 153 8.81 -5.68 -1.94
CA ALA A 153 9.23 -6.41 -3.13
C ALA A 153 8.69 -5.75 -4.41
N GLN A 154 7.42 -5.35 -4.42
CA GLN A 154 6.82 -4.66 -5.56
C GLN A 154 7.46 -3.30 -5.81
N ALA A 155 7.71 -2.51 -4.76
CA ALA A 155 8.40 -1.23 -4.87
C ALA A 155 9.82 -1.41 -5.43
N LEU A 156 10.56 -2.42 -4.97
CA LEU A 156 11.89 -2.76 -5.48
C LEU A 156 11.86 -3.19 -6.96
N GLN A 157 10.83 -3.92 -7.41
CA GLN A 157 10.65 -4.23 -8.83
C GLN A 157 10.44 -2.97 -9.67
N GLN A 158 9.60 -2.03 -9.22
CA GLN A 158 9.36 -0.77 -9.92
C GLN A 158 10.64 0.09 -9.98
N LEU A 159 11.48 0.02 -8.94
CA LEU A 159 12.80 0.68 -8.89
C LEU A 159 13.89 -0.06 -9.67
N ASN A 160 13.54 -1.10 -10.45
CA ASN A 160 14.47 -1.93 -11.21
C ASN A 160 15.57 -2.57 -10.32
N ARG A 161 15.20 -3.01 -9.12
CA ARG A 161 16.05 -3.73 -8.14
C ARG A 161 15.60 -5.19 -7.98
N PRO A 162 15.66 -6.02 -9.04
CA PRO A 162 15.01 -7.33 -9.06
C PRO A 162 15.62 -8.34 -8.09
N ALA A 163 16.94 -8.24 -7.81
CA ALA A 163 17.61 -9.14 -6.88
C ALA A 163 17.08 -8.94 -5.44
N GLU A 164 16.88 -7.69 -5.02
CA GLU A 164 16.34 -7.38 -3.69
C GLU A 164 14.86 -7.69 -3.60
N ALA A 165 14.09 -7.41 -4.65
CA ALA A 165 12.69 -7.82 -4.73
C ALA A 165 12.51 -9.32 -4.52
N LYS A 166 13.36 -10.13 -5.18
CA LYS A 166 13.36 -11.58 -5.02
C LYS A 166 13.62 -11.99 -3.56
N GLN A 167 14.60 -11.37 -2.90
CA GLN A 167 14.89 -11.64 -1.48
C GLN A 167 13.69 -11.37 -0.56
N ARG A 168 12.92 -10.28 -0.81
CA ARG A 168 11.71 -9.97 -0.05
C ARG A 168 10.61 -11.01 -0.27
N TYR A 169 10.39 -11.45 -1.52
CA TYR A 169 9.43 -12.51 -1.82
C TYR A 169 9.84 -13.86 -1.22
N GLU A 170 11.13 -14.21 -1.26
CA GLU A 170 11.62 -15.42 -0.60
C GLU A 170 11.46 -15.35 0.93
N ALA A 171 11.63 -14.16 1.53
CA ALA A 171 11.35 -13.95 2.95
C ALA A 171 9.86 -14.17 3.25
N LEU A 172 8.97 -13.63 2.42
CA LEU A 172 7.52 -13.83 2.55
C LEU A 172 7.14 -15.31 2.51
N LEU A 173 7.71 -16.09 1.59
CA LEU A 173 7.44 -17.52 1.47
C LEU A 173 7.88 -18.34 2.71
N ARG A 174 8.84 -17.87 3.49
CA ARG A 174 9.28 -18.56 4.72
C ARG A 174 8.27 -18.44 5.87
N HIS A 175 7.41 -17.43 5.83
CA HIS A 175 6.50 -17.10 6.95
C HIS A 175 5.02 -17.19 6.56
N ASN A 176 4.71 -17.29 5.27
CA ASN A 176 3.33 -17.36 4.79
C ASN A 176 2.98 -18.78 4.34
N ASN A 177 1.89 -19.34 4.90
CA ASN A 177 1.40 -20.67 4.59
C ASN A 177 0.11 -20.67 3.75
N ASP A 178 -0.37 -19.50 3.31
CA ASP A 178 -1.53 -19.39 2.41
C ASP A 178 -1.13 -19.87 1.02
N GLU A 179 -1.73 -20.97 0.58
CA GLU A 179 -1.38 -21.62 -0.69
C GLU A 179 -1.57 -20.70 -1.90
N VAL A 180 -2.57 -19.82 -1.88
CA VAL A 180 -2.85 -18.87 -2.97
C VAL A 180 -1.76 -17.80 -3.03
N VAL A 181 -1.39 -17.25 -1.87
CA VAL A 181 -0.30 -16.27 -1.76
C VAL A 181 1.01 -16.89 -2.18
N VAL A 182 1.32 -18.09 -1.66
CA VAL A 182 2.55 -18.83 -1.98
C VAL A 182 2.66 -19.11 -3.48
N ALA A 183 1.58 -19.58 -4.12
CA ALA A 183 1.58 -19.83 -5.56
C ALA A 183 1.87 -18.56 -6.35
N LYS A 184 1.22 -17.45 -5.99
CA LYS A 184 1.38 -16.16 -6.67
C LYS A 184 2.77 -15.57 -6.50
N VAL A 185 3.33 -15.64 -5.29
CA VAL A 185 4.68 -15.15 -5.00
C VAL A 185 5.74 -15.96 -5.76
N LYS A 186 5.55 -17.29 -5.91
CA LYS A 186 6.43 -18.12 -6.76
C LYS A 186 6.44 -17.65 -8.21
N GLU A 187 5.29 -17.32 -8.79
CA GLU A 187 5.23 -16.75 -10.16
C GLU A 187 6.04 -15.45 -10.28
N PHE A 188 5.97 -14.56 -9.27
CA PHE A 188 6.79 -13.35 -9.26
C PHE A 188 8.28 -13.67 -9.20
N ILE A 189 8.69 -14.61 -8.36
CA ILE A 189 10.10 -15.05 -8.26
C ILE A 189 10.59 -15.64 -9.58
N ASP A 190 9.79 -16.46 -10.26
CA ASP A 190 10.15 -17.04 -11.55
C ASP A 190 10.35 -15.94 -12.61
N THR A 191 9.46 -14.94 -12.64
CA THR A 191 9.61 -13.78 -13.52
C THR A 191 10.90 -13.00 -13.23
N LEU A 192 11.23 -12.80 -11.96
CA LEU A 192 12.47 -12.13 -11.55
C LEU A 192 13.72 -12.93 -11.91
N ASN A 193 13.69 -14.25 -11.83
CA ASN A 193 14.79 -15.12 -12.24
C ASN A 193 15.09 -14.98 -13.75
N ILE A 194 14.05 -14.88 -14.57
CA ILE A 194 14.18 -14.63 -16.02
C ILE A 194 14.82 -13.26 -16.25
N GLN A 195 14.33 -12.22 -15.58
CA GLN A 195 14.85 -10.85 -15.70
C GLN A 195 16.35 -10.78 -15.30
N LEU A 196 16.72 -11.36 -14.17
CA LEU A 196 18.10 -11.41 -13.69
C LEU A 196 19.03 -12.16 -14.66
N THR A 197 18.55 -13.26 -15.24
CA THR A 197 19.31 -14.01 -16.26
C THR A 197 19.57 -13.16 -17.49
N GLN A 198 18.55 -12.42 -17.97
CA GLN A 198 18.69 -11.53 -19.12
C GLN A 198 19.65 -10.36 -18.85
N GLN A 199 19.59 -9.76 -17.66
CA GLN A 199 20.54 -8.71 -17.25
C GLN A 199 21.99 -9.22 -17.23
N ASN A 200 22.21 -10.40 -16.67
CA ASN A 200 23.55 -11.01 -16.61
C ASN A 200 24.09 -11.35 -18.00
N ASN A 201 23.25 -11.75 -18.94
CA ASN A 201 23.65 -12.04 -20.32
C ASN A 201 23.95 -10.77 -21.12
N ALA A 202 23.32 -9.66 -20.81
CA ALA A 202 23.56 -8.37 -21.47
C ALA A 202 24.87 -7.67 -21.03
N LEU A 203 25.43 -8.09 -19.88
CA LEU A 203 26.69 -7.56 -19.33
C LEU A 203 27.93 -8.37 -19.74
N ARG A 204 27.73 -9.48 -20.47
CA ARG A 204 28.80 -10.34 -21.04
C ARG A 204 29.04 -10.03 -22.50
#